data_6c63098d6a9590c1abb6385133d76d40
#
_entry.id   6c63098d6a9590c1abb6385133d76d40
#
_cell.length_a   1.000
_cell.length_b   1.000
_cell.length_c   1.000
_cell.angle_alpha   90.00
_cell.angle_beta   90.00
_cell.angle_gamma   90.00
#
_symmetry.space_group_name_H-M   'P 1'
#
loop_
_entity.id
_entity.type
_entity.pdbx_description
1 polymer ?
#
loop_
_entity_poly.entity_id
_entity_poly.type
_entity_poly.pdbx_seq_one_letter_code
_entity_poly.pdbx_strand_id
1 'polypeptide(L)'
;MEVLKDYSWLRGVNHYICDEATTRQQLSYGKRVNLNSIRIWLVAEEWAENPKAFCDELRNYIRICYDCGYTVMPILLNGNRFKTEYVEEANMKFLDEYVTYVVNEIKDEEGLLMWDIMNEPSYNPWLLEKGISEEELNYRTERIWSFVRHYCHLVKELDPKTATTVGHTRGYEIEYTADDVDVFSFHDYSATKAKCMKNYATADALSKKYGKPVIQTETGCLARCNPYDMALEVCNHFNMGWMLFELMIHDRCDTEHGIFYPDGTVRDPATIAAMFGCYRNRGDSIIVPLPNREGAANNCVNAIKKALSEYTEDCFDYRRSNVDDLLNACEKAANLLECCDMIPMAYPPTAKINRYRAMENPPLDEIRVLAFELAKTLKEICQIL
;
A
#
# COMPACT_ATOMS: atom_id res chain seq x y z
N MET A 1 3.65 -13.79 -19.97
CA MET A 1 3.23 -12.91 -21.10
C MET A 1 4.42 -12.06 -21.51
N GLU A 2 4.63 -11.79 -22.79
CA GLU A 2 5.72 -10.90 -23.22
C GLU A 2 5.53 -9.48 -22.72
N VAL A 3 6.63 -8.74 -22.54
CA VAL A 3 6.61 -7.34 -22.10
C VAL A 3 5.86 -6.48 -23.11
N LEU A 4 4.79 -5.83 -22.69
CA LEU A 4 3.99 -4.93 -23.51
C LEU A 4 4.49 -3.49 -23.39
N LYS A 5 4.22 -2.68 -24.41
CA LYS A 5 4.53 -1.25 -24.39
C LYS A 5 3.45 -0.41 -23.72
N ASP A 6 2.26 -0.97 -23.55
CA ASP A 6 1.10 -0.30 -22.99
C ASP A 6 0.31 -1.27 -22.10
N TYR A 7 -0.01 -0.83 -20.89
CA TYR A 7 -0.83 -1.53 -19.90
C TYR A 7 -2.05 -0.70 -19.49
N SER A 8 -2.44 0.32 -20.24
CA SER A 8 -3.60 1.17 -19.93
C SER A 8 -4.93 0.41 -19.95
N TRP A 9 -4.95 -0.77 -20.55
CA TRP A 9 -6.10 -1.68 -20.57
C TRP A 9 -6.32 -2.42 -19.25
N LEU A 10 -5.35 -2.43 -18.35
CA LEU A 10 -5.36 -3.22 -17.12
C LEU A 10 -6.40 -2.64 -16.15
N ARG A 11 -7.29 -3.50 -15.69
CA ARG A 11 -8.38 -3.23 -14.75
C ARG A 11 -8.33 -4.29 -13.67
N GLY A 12 -7.52 -4.05 -12.65
CA GLY A 12 -7.19 -5.07 -11.67
C GLY A 12 -7.68 -4.77 -10.27
N VAL A 13 -7.50 -5.80 -9.44
CA VAL A 13 -7.71 -5.75 -8.00
C VAL A 13 -6.68 -6.59 -7.28
N ASN A 14 -6.42 -6.25 -6.02
CA ASN A 14 -5.71 -7.13 -5.10
C ASN A 14 -6.69 -8.18 -4.55
N HIS A 15 -6.21 -9.41 -4.38
CA HIS A 15 -7.02 -10.54 -3.94
C HIS A 15 -6.16 -11.53 -3.15
N TYR A 16 -6.78 -12.40 -2.39
CA TYR A 16 -6.13 -13.47 -1.65
C TYR A 16 -6.45 -14.83 -2.24
N ILE A 17 -5.51 -15.76 -2.18
CA ILE A 17 -5.73 -17.14 -2.61
C ILE A 17 -6.79 -17.77 -1.70
N CYS A 18 -7.83 -18.35 -2.31
CA CYS A 18 -8.92 -19.03 -1.66
C CYS A 18 -9.14 -20.40 -2.35
N ASP A 19 -10.02 -21.23 -1.77
CA ASP A 19 -10.48 -22.43 -2.46
C ASP A 19 -11.14 -22.11 -3.81
N GLU A 20 -11.18 -23.09 -4.73
CA GLU A 20 -11.65 -22.89 -6.10
C GLU A 20 -13.08 -22.33 -6.17
N ALA A 21 -14.01 -22.84 -5.36
CA ALA A 21 -15.41 -22.41 -5.40
C ALA A 21 -15.55 -20.94 -4.98
N THR A 22 -14.89 -20.57 -3.90
CA THR A 22 -14.82 -19.19 -3.40
C THR A 22 -14.15 -18.27 -4.42
N THR A 23 -13.01 -18.67 -4.98
CA THR A 23 -12.28 -17.91 -5.99
C THR A 23 -13.17 -17.63 -7.21
N ARG A 24 -13.80 -18.67 -7.79
CA ARG A 24 -14.69 -18.50 -8.96
C ARG A 24 -15.88 -17.59 -8.65
N GLN A 25 -16.47 -17.72 -7.46
CA GLN A 25 -17.56 -16.85 -7.02
C GLN A 25 -17.13 -15.39 -6.95
N GLN A 26 -16.04 -15.10 -6.24
CA GLN A 26 -15.54 -13.73 -6.03
C GLN A 26 -15.10 -13.09 -7.36
N LEU A 27 -14.41 -13.83 -8.23
CA LEU A 27 -14.04 -13.35 -9.55
C LEU A 27 -15.26 -13.05 -10.44
N SER A 28 -16.36 -13.80 -10.28
CA SER A 28 -17.60 -13.51 -11.00
C SER A 28 -18.17 -12.14 -10.66
N TYR A 29 -17.96 -11.65 -9.43
CA TYR A 29 -18.36 -10.29 -9.05
C TYR A 29 -17.56 -9.22 -9.80
N GLY A 30 -16.24 -9.40 -9.89
CA GLY A 30 -15.36 -8.52 -10.64
C GLY A 30 -15.66 -8.50 -12.15
N LYS A 31 -16.11 -9.62 -12.72
CA LYS A 31 -16.49 -9.67 -14.15
C LYS A 31 -17.67 -8.76 -14.47
N ARG A 32 -18.59 -8.52 -13.53
CA ARG A 32 -19.71 -7.59 -13.72
C ARG A 32 -19.26 -6.15 -14.00
N VAL A 33 -18.02 -5.83 -13.62
CA VAL A 33 -17.42 -4.49 -13.74
C VAL A 33 -16.15 -4.48 -14.59
N ASN A 34 -16.00 -5.49 -15.45
CA ASN A 34 -14.92 -5.63 -16.42
C ASN A 34 -13.51 -5.70 -15.81
N LEU A 35 -13.36 -6.23 -14.60
CA LEU A 35 -12.03 -6.54 -14.06
C LEU A 35 -11.40 -7.68 -14.85
N ASN A 36 -10.08 -7.62 -15.05
CA ASN A 36 -9.33 -8.52 -15.91
C ASN A 36 -7.97 -8.98 -15.35
N SER A 37 -7.58 -8.50 -14.18
CA SER A 37 -6.29 -8.83 -13.59
C SER A 37 -6.36 -8.88 -12.07
N ILE A 38 -5.54 -9.75 -11.48
CA ILE A 38 -5.45 -10.00 -10.05
C ILE A 38 -4.00 -9.83 -9.60
N ARG A 39 -3.77 -9.15 -8.48
CA ARG A 39 -2.50 -9.07 -7.78
C ARG A 39 -2.60 -9.81 -6.45
N ILE A 40 -1.63 -10.70 -6.16
CA ILE A 40 -1.65 -11.58 -4.98
C ILE A 40 -0.33 -11.58 -4.26
N TRP A 41 -0.37 -11.82 -2.94
CA TRP A 41 0.82 -11.97 -2.10
C TRP A 41 1.24 -13.41 -1.97
N LEU A 42 2.54 -13.66 -2.10
CA LEU A 42 3.17 -14.92 -1.75
C LEU A 42 3.96 -14.76 -0.44
N VAL A 43 4.08 -15.84 0.31
CA VAL A 43 4.74 -15.86 1.62
C VAL A 43 5.85 -16.92 1.62
N ALA A 44 7.09 -16.48 1.72
CA ALA A 44 8.25 -17.38 1.64
C ALA A 44 8.30 -18.42 2.78
N GLU A 45 7.79 -18.06 3.96
CA GLU A 45 7.69 -18.98 5.08
C GLU A 45 6.70 -20.12 4.83
N GLU A 46 5.57 -19.83 4.18
CA GLU A 46 4.58 -20.85 3.78
C GLU A 46 5.15 -21.79 2.70
N TRP A 47 5.88 -21.21 1.75
CA TRP A 47 6.62 -22.01 0.76
C TRP A 47 7.59 -22.98 1.44
N ALA A 48 8.32 -22.53 2.46
CA ALA A 48 9.32 -23.36 3.16
C ALA A 48 8.74 -24.58 3.85
N GLU A 49 7.46 -24.54 4.24
CA GLU A 49 6.78 -25.70 4.84
C GLU A 49 6.61 -26.85 3.83
N ASN A 50 6.22 -26.55 2.61
CA ASN A 50 6.08 -27.52 1.52
C ASN A 50 6.16 -26.86 0.14
N PRO A 51 7.38 -26.68 -0.41
CA PRO A 51 7.61 -25.97 -1.66
C PRO A 51 6.75 -26.44 -2.84
N LYS A 52 6.61 -27.78 -2.96
CA LYS A 52 5.83 -28.37 -4.06
C LYS A 52 4.34 -28.08 -3.91
N ALA A 53 3.76 -28.28 -2.75
CA ALA A 53 2.33 -28.04 -2.50
C ALA A 53 2.00 -26.55 -2.70
N PHE A 54 2.86 -25.66 -2.22
CA PHE A 54 2.72 -24.21 -2.41
C PHE A 54 2.66 -23.83 -3.90
N CYS A 55 3.58 -24.33 -4.72
CA CYS A 55 3.57 -24.03 -6.16
C CYS A 55 2.43 -24.74 -6.90
N ASP A 56 2.01 -25.92 -6.47
CA ASP A 56 0.84 -26.59 -7.04
C ASP A 56 -0.45 -25.79 -6.76
N GLU A 57 -0.61 -25.24 -5.56
CA GLU A 57 -1.73 -24.36 -5.19
C GLU A 57 -1.69 -23.05 -5.98
N LEU A 58 -0.56 -22.38 -6.06
CA LEU A 58 -0.37 -21.16 -6.83
C LEU A 58 -0.69 -21.39 -8.32
N ARG A 59 -0.18 -22.46 -8.88
CA ARG A 59 -0.45 -22.85 -10.28
C ARG A 59 -1.94 -23.07 -10.53
N ASN A 60 -2.60 -23.82 -9.64
CA ASN A 60 -4.02 -24.06 -9.73
C ASN A 60 -4.82 -22.75 -9.63
N TYR A 61 -4.45 -21.86 -8.71
CA TYR A 61 -5.07 -20.55 -8.57
C TYR A 61 -4.92 -19.70 -9.85
N ILE A 62 -3.73 -19.63 -10.43
CA ILE A 62 -3.48 -18.90 -11.70
C ILE A 62 -4.37 -19.45 -12.80
N ARG A 63 -4.48 -20.77 -12.93
CA ARG A 63 -5.33 -21.42 -13.95
C ARG A 63 -6.82 -21.13 -13.74
N ILE A 64 -7.30 -21.18 -12.50
CA ILE A 64 -8.68 -20.80 -12.16
C ILE A 64 -8.94 -19.34 -12.55
N CYS A 65 -8.02 -18.43 -12.23
CA CYS A 65 -8.13 -17.03 -12.63
C CYS A 65 -8.17 -16.87 -14.15
N TYR A 66 -7.29 -17.56 -14.85
CA TYR A 66 -7.21 -17.52 -16.32
C TYR A 66 -8.48 -18.06 -16.97
N ASP A 67 -9.02 -19.18 -16.50
CA ASP A 67 -10.33 -19.72 -16.92
C ASP A 67 -11.48 -18.72 -16.70
N CYS A 68 -11.41 -17.91 -15.64
CA CYS A 68 -12.35 -16.84 -15.37
C CYS A 68 -12.07 -15.57 -16.19
N GLY A 69 -11.05 -15.55 -17.05
CA GLY A 69 -10.66 -14.42 -17.90
C GLY A 69 -9.88 -13.34 -17.16
N TYR A 70 -9.04 -13.73 -16.18
CA TYR A 70 -8.11 -12.85 -15.46
C TYR A 70 -6.68 -13.28 -15.69
N THR A 71 -5.78 -12.31 -15.69
CA THR A 71 -4.35 -12.54 -15.52
C THR A 71 -3.94 -12.32 -14.07
N VAL A 72 -2.83 -12.92 -13.65
CA VAL A 72 -2.36 -12.86 -12.25
C VAL A 72 -0.97 -12.25 -12.19
N MET A 73 -0.76 -11.36 -11.23
CA MET A 73 0.52 -10.75 -10.88
C MET A 73 0.92 -11.17 -9.45
N PRO A 74 1.75 -12.20 -9.28
CA PRO A 74 2.25 -12.61 -7.98
C PRO A 74 3.29 -11.61 -7.44
N ILE A 75 3.20 -11.29 -6.16
CA ILE A 75 4.19 -10.53 -5.41
C ILE A 75 5.10 -11.53 -4.71
N LEU A 76 6.39 -11.48 -5.02
CA LEU A 76 7.35 -12.44 -4.47
C LEU A 76 7.77 -12.09 -3.03
N LEU A 77 8.01 -10.81 -2.74
CA LEU A 77 8.51 -10.32 -1.45
C LEU A 77 7.63 -9.19 -0.92
N ASN A 78 7.71 -8.91 0.39
CA ASN A 78 6.87 -7.89 1.00
C ASN A 78 7.65 -7.04 2.01
N GLY A 79 7.62 -5.70 1.85
CA GLY A 79 8.35 -4.76 2.70
C GLY A 79 7.94 -4.82 4.17
N ASN A 80 6.66 -4.93 4.47
CA ASN A 80 6.16 -4.99 5.85
C ASN A 80 6.50 -6.30 6.59
N ARG A 81 6.87 -7.36 5.86
CA ARG A 81 7.37 -8.64 6.39
C ARG A 81 8.89 -8.76 6.32
N PHE A 82 9.55 -7.69 5.87
CA PHE A 82 11.00 -7.68 5.74
C PHE A 82 11.68 -7.86 7.10
N LYS A 83 12.61 -8.80 7.16
CA LYS A 83 13.46 -9.04 8.33
C LYS A 83 14.83 -8.44 8.06
N THR A 84 15.38 -7.74 9.05
CA THR A 84 16.67 -7.03 8.90
C THR A 84 17.82 -7.97 8.52
N GLU A 85 17.77 -9.21 9.00
CA GLU A 85 18.74 -10.25 8.65
C GLU A 85 18.77 -10.59 7.16
N TYR A 86 17.70 -10.32 6.41
CA TYR A 86 17.65 -10.63 4.97
C TYR A 86 18.61 -9.78 4.12
N VAL A 87 19.06 -8.62 4.60
CA VAL A 87 20.05 -7.80 3.87
C VAL A 87 21.49 -8.31 4.04
N GLU A 88 21.71 -9.27 4.93
CA GLU A 88 23.00 -9.91 5.08
C GLU A 88 23.13 -11.03 4.04
N GLU A 89 24.24 -11.05 3.29
CA GLU A 89 24.48 -12.00 2.21
C GLU A 89 24.30 -13.47 2.65
N ALA A 90 24.74 -13.79 3.87
CA ALA A 90 24.58 -15.13 4.42
C ALA A 90 23.12 -15.58 4.59
N ASN A 91 22.17 -14.65 4.73
CA ASN A 91 20.77 -14.93 4.98
C ASN A 91 19.90 -14.77 3.73
N MET A 92 20.44 -14.21 2.64
CA MET A 92 19.73 -14.10 1.36
C MET A 92 19.49 -15.48 0.72
N LYS A 93 20.32 -16.47 1.03
CA LYS A 93 20.23 -17.82 0.44
C LYS A 93 18.82 -18.43 0.52
N PHE A 94 18.14 -18.25 1.64
CA PHE A 94 16.77 -18.76 1.82
C PHE A 94 15.80 -18.12 0.81
N LEU A 95 15.88 -16.81 0.64
CA LEU A 95 15.02 -16.09 -0.31
C LEU A 95 15.42 -16.36 -1.77
N ASP A 96 16.71 -16.54 -2.05
CA ASP A 96 17.20 -16.93 -3.37
C ASP A 96 16.65 -18.32 -3.77
N GLU A 97 16.66 -19.27 -2.84
CA GLU A 97 16.08 -20.60 -3.04
C GLU A 97 14.57 -20.51 -3.29
N TYR A 98 13.86 -19.74 -2.48
CA TYR A 98 12.43 -19.50 -2.62
C TYR A 98 12.08 -18.88 -3.97
N VAL A 99 12.69 -17.74 -4.32
CA VAL A 99 12.40 -17.02 -5.57
C VAL A 99 12.76 -17.90 -6.77
N THR A 100 13.93 -18.56 -6.73
CA THR A 100 14.36 -19.46 -7.81
C THR A 100 13.38 -20.60 -8.01
N TYR A 101 12.91 -21.22 -6.94
CA TYR A 101 11.97 -22.33 -7.03
C TYR A 101 10.62 -21.86 -7.59
N VAL A 102 10.03 -20.82 -6.99
CA VAL A 102 8.71 -20.33 -7.41
C VAL A 102 8.71 -19.84 -8.85
N VAL A 103 9.71 -19.05 -9.25
CA VAL A 103 9.79 -18.54 -10.63
C VAL A 103 9.92 -19.70 -11.63
N ASN A 104 10.78 -20.67 -11.37
CA ASN A 104 10.96 -21.81 -12.29
C ASN A 104 9.71 -22.69 -12.43
N GLU A 105 8.93 -22.83 -11.34
CA GLU A 105 7.71 -23.64 -11.36
C GLU A 105 6.51 -22.94 -12.02
N ILE A 106 6.50 -21.60 -12.07
CA ILE A 106 5.32 -20.81 -12.46
C ILE A 106 5.49 -20.03 -13.76
N LYS A 107 6.71 -19.73 -14.20
CA LYS A 107 7.00 -18.82 -15.33
C LYS A 107 6.33 -19.18 -16.66
N ASP A 108 5.94 -20.43 -16.86
CA ASP A 108 5.33 -20.90 -18.11
C ASP A 108 3.79 -20.96 -18.04
N GLU A 109 3.15 -20.47 -16.94
CA GLU A 109 1.69 -20.45 -16.83
C GLU A 109 1.08 -19.32 -17.67
N GLU A 110 0.12 -19.67 -18.53
CA GLU A 110 -0.52 -18.72 -19.47
C GLU A 110 -1.19 -17.54 -18.78
N GLY A 111 -1.73 -17.73 -17.58
CA GLY A 111 -2.38 -16.70 -16.77
C GLY A 111 -1.41 -15.73 -16.09
N LEU A 112 -0.10 -15.97 -16.15
CA LEU A 112 0.89 -15.09 -15.52
C LEU A 112 1.04 -13.79 -16.31
N LEU A 113 0.73 -12.64 -15.64
CA LEU A 113 0.83 -11.31 -16.23
C LEU A 113 2.25 -10.76 -16.16
N MET A 114 2.77 -10.63 -14.96
CA MET A 114 4.11 -10.13 -14.64
C MET A 114 4.49 -10.51 -13.20
N TRP A 115 5.77 -10.39 -12.88
CA TRP A 115 6.30 -10.58 -11.54
C TRP A 115 6.38 -9.23 -10.81
N ASP A 116 5.71 -9.10 -9.68
CA ASP A 116 5.95 -8.01 -8.73
C ASP A 116 7.03 -8.48 -7.74
N ILE A 117 8.21 -7.90 -7.87
CA ILE A 117 9.39 -8.36 -7.12
C ILE A 117 9.22 -8.13 -5.63
N MET A 118 8.73 -6.95 -5.25
CA MET A 118 8.52 -6.63 -3.84
C MET A 118 7.46 -5.56 -3.66
N ASN A 119 6.49 -5.84 -2.79
CA ASN A 119 5.52 -4.86 -2.33
C ASN A 119 6.16 -3.89 -1.35
N GLU A 120 6.06 -2.60 -1.63
CA GLU A 120 6.40 -1.48 -0.75
C GLU A 120 7.76 -1.62 -0.03
N PRO A 121 8.88 -1.69 -0.75
CA PRO A 121 10.20 -1.89 -0.13
C PRO A 121 10.55 -0.87 0.95
N SER A 122 10.16 0.39 0.76
CA SER A 122 10.42 1.47 1.70
C SER A 122 9.51 1.45 2.94
N TYR A 123 8.37 0.75 2.87
CA TYR A 123 7.46 0.60 3.99
C TYR A 123 7.83 -0.63 4.83
N ASN A 124 8.93 -0.52 5.57
CA ASN A 124 9.40 -1.59 6.44
C ASN A 124 9.87 -1.05 7.80
N PRO A 125 9.81 -1.87 8.87
CA PRO A 125 10.15 -1.44 10.22
C PRO A 125 11.57 -0.91 10.37
N TRP A 126 12.51 -1.40 9.56
CA TRP A 126 13.91 -1.02 9.64
C TRP A 126 14.15 0.42 9.14
N LEU A 127 13.53 0.82 8.03
CA LEU A 127 13.58 2.21 7.54
C LEU A 127 12.72 3.16 8.36
N LEU A 128 11.63 2.66 8.98
CA LEU A 128 10.70 3.46 9.77
C LEU A 128 11.11 3.58 11.25
N GLU A 129 12.28 3.05 11.64
CA GLU A 129 12.79 3.15 13.00
C GLU A 129 13.05 4.62 13.37
N LYS A 130 12.57 5.03 14.55
CA LYS A 130 12.76 6.40 15.02
C LYS A 130 14.14 6.63 15.61
N GLY A 131 14.66 7.85 15.42
CA GLY A 131 15.89 8.32 16.10
C GLY A 131 17.19 7.85 15.46
N ILE A 132 17.12 7.24 14.29
CA ILE A 132 18.34 6.93 13.49
C ILE A 132 18.90 8.21 12.90
N SER A 133 20.22 8.25 12.69
CA SER A 133 20.89 9.37 12.03
C SER A 133 20.58 9.38 10.52
N GLU A 134 20.80 10.52 9.87
CA GLU A 134 20.67 10.62 8.41
C GLU A 134 21.64 9.67 7.68
N GLU A 135 22.86 9.51 8.20
CA GLU A 135 23.85 8.58 7.67
C GLU A 135 23.33 7.12 7.73
N GLU A 136 22.78 6.73 8.87
CA GLU A 136 22.18 5.40 9.06
C GLU A 136 20.96 5.19 8.16
N LEU A 137 20.09 6.20 8.02
CA LEU A 137 18.94 6.12 7.11
C LEU A 137 19.38 5.94 5.65
N ASN A 138 20.40 6.68 5.21
CA ASN A 138 20.96 6.56 3.87
C ASN A 138 21.57 5.17 3.64
N TYR A 139 22.32 4.65 4.61
CA TYR A 139 22.87 3.31 4.57
C TYR A 139 21.76 2.25 4.43
N ARG A 140 20.73 2.30 5.28
CA ARG A 140 19.61 1.36 5.24
C ARG A 140 18.83 1.45 3.94
N THR A 141 18.60 2.66 3.45
CA THR A 141 17.93 2.91 2.17
C THR A 141 18.69 2.23 1.03
N GLU A 142 20.00 2.44 0.93
CA GLU A 142 20.82 1.80 -0.11
C GLU A 142 20.81 0.28 0.02
N ARG A 143 20.86 -0.27 1.23
CA ARG A 143 20.81 -1.73 1.46
C ARG A 143 19.49 -2.33 0.99
N ILE A 144 18.35 -1.68 1.29
CA ILE A 144 17.03 -2.14 0.83
C ILE A 144 16.95 -2.12 -0.70
N TRP A 145 17.37 -1.02 -1.34
CA TRP A 145 17.27 -0.94 -2.79
C TRP A 145 18.27 -1.86 -3.50
N SER A 146 19.46 -2.10 -2.94
CA SER A 146 20.38 -3.13 -3.41
C SER A 146 19.77 -4.54 -3.32
N PHE A 147 19.08 -4.85 -2.23
CA PHE A 147 18.34 -6.09 -2.04
C PHE A 147 17.23 -6.23 -3.11
N VAL A 148 16.44 -5.19 -3.34
CA VAL A 148 15.38 -5.22 -4.38
C VAL A 148 15.96 -5.45 -5.76
N ARG A 149 17.02 -4.71 -6.13
CA ARG A 149 17.71 -4.85 -7.43
C ARG A 149 18.27 -6.27 -7.64
N HIS A 150 18.81 -6.89 -6.57
CA HIS A 150 19.26 -8.29 -6.64
C HIS A 150 18.14 -9.21 -7.13
N TYR A 151 16.92 -9.09 -6.56
CA TYR A 151 15.78 -9.93 -6.98
C TYR A 151 15.21 -9.52 -8.34
N CYS A 152 15.27 -8.25 -8.74
CA CYS A 152 14.96 -7.85 -10.10
C CYS A 152 15.84 -8.59 -11.12
N HIS A 153 17.15 -8.64 -10.87
CA HIS A 153 18.10 -9.33 -11.74
C HIS A 153 17.92 -10.85 -11.71
N LEU A 154 17.78 -11.43 -10.51
CA LEU A 154 17.57 -12.88 -10.38
C LEU A 154 16.31 -13.34 -11.12
N VAL A 155 15.17 -12.68 -10.95
CA VAL A 155 13.93 -13.03 -11.64
C VAL A 155 14.08 -12.85 -13.14
N LYS A 156 14.74 -11.79 -13.61
CA LYS A 156 14.95 -11.53 -15.02
C LYS A 156 15.88 -12.57 -15.68
N GLU A 157 16.86 -13.09 -14.92
CA GLU A 157 17.71 -14.21 -15.37
C GLU A 157 16.91 -15.51 -15.49
N LEU A 158 16.05 -15.82 -14.53
CA LEU A 158 15.24 -17.04 -14.48
C LEU A 158 14.09 -17.04 -15.48
N ASP A 159 13.48 -15.88 -15.69
CA ASP A 159 12.35 -15.67 -16.60
C ASP A 159 12.52 -14.37 -17.42
N PRO A 160 13.32 -14.43 -18.50
CA PRO A 160 13.56 -13.24 -19.34
C PRO A 160 12.35 -12.79 -20.16
N LYS A 161 11.30 -13.60 -20.25
CA LYS A 161 10.12 -13.34 -21.10
C LYS A 161 9.03 -12.55 -20.38
N THR A 162 8.77 -12.89 -19.09
CA THR A 162 7.72 -12.26 -18.33
C THR A 162 8.18 -10.89 -17.81
N ALA A 163 7.30 -9.91 -17.89
CA ALA A 163 7.58 -8.57 -17.37
C ALA A 163 7.83 -8.58 -15.86
N THR A 164 8.70 -7.68 -15.42
CA THR A 164 8.99 -7.48 -13.99
C THR A 164 8.59 -6.06 -13.57
N THR A 165 8.15 -5.91 -12.32
CA THR A 165 7.86 -4.63 -11.68
C THR A 165 8.21 -4.68 -10.20
N VAL A 166 8.21 -3.53 -9.53
CA VAL A 166 8.30 -3.37 -8.08
C VAL A 166 7.14 -2.49 -7.63
N GLY A 167 6.34 -2.95 -6.66
CA GLY A 167 5.25 -2.19 -6.08
C GLY A 167 5.75 -1.07 -5.16
N HIS A 168 6.17 0.07 -5.73
CA HIS A 168 6.72 1.18 -4.95
C HIS A 168 5.66 1.87 -4.10
N THR A 169 6.01 2.30 -2.90
CA THR A 169 5.11 3.04 -2.01
C THR A 169 4.68 4.38 -2.58
N ARG A 170 5.53 5.00 -3.43
CA ARG A 170 5.32 6.31 -4.06
C ARG A 170 5.92 6.37 -5.46
N GLY A 171 5.34 7.21 -6.32
CA GLY A 171 5.81 7.37 -7.70
C GLY A 171 7.27 7.82 -7.84
N TYR A 172 7.82 8.59 -6.92
CA TYR A 172 9.23 9.01 -6.98
C TYR A 172 10.22 7.87 -6.71
N GLU A 173 9.81 6.82 -6.01
CA GLU A 173 10.67 5.68 -5.67
C GLU A 173 10.98 4.80 -6.88
N ILE A 174 10.20 4.92 -7.96
CA ILE A 174 10.45 4.26 -9.24
C ILE A 174 11.91 4.45 -9.70
N GLU A 175 12.51 5.60 -9.40
CA GLU A 175 13.87 5.92 -9.82
C GLU A 175 14.93 4.98 -9.22
N TYR A 176 14.66 4.35 -8.06
CA TYR A 176 15.61 3.42 -7.43
C TYR A 176 15.80 2.09 -8.18
N THR A 177 14.81 1.71 -9.01
CA THR A 177 14.84 0.45 -9.78
C THR A 177 14.52 0.67 -11.26
N ALA A 178 14.63 1.92 -11.73
CA ALA A 178 14.20 2.29 -13.06
C ALA A 178 14.91 1.52 -14.19
N ASP A 179 16.17 1.15 -13.98
CA ASP A 179 16.95 0.37 -14.95
C ASP A 179 16.70 -1.15 -14.84
N ASP A 180 16.18 -1.62 -13.70
CA ASP A 180 16.16 -3.04 -13.33
C ASP A 180 14.83 -3.74 -13.60
N VAL A 181 13.74 -3.00 -13.92
CA VAL A 181 12.41 -3.55 -14.19
C VAL A 181 11.91 -3.19 -15.59
N ASP A 182 10.93 -3.95 -16.09
CA ASP A 182 10.33 -3.70 -17.41
C ASP A 182 9.16 -2.72 -17.35
N VAL A 183 8.38 -2.76 -16.27
CA VAL A 183 7.18 -1.96 -16.04
C VAL A 183 7.32 -1.24 -14.71
N PHE A 184 6.99 0.05 -14.69
CA PHE A 184 6.94 0.79 -13.45
C PHE A 184 5.60 0.59 -12.76
N SER A 185 5.62 0.42 -11.44
CA SER A 185 4.39 0.44 -10.65
C SER A 185 4.57 1.18 -9.33
N PHE A 186 3.48 1.74 -8.84
CA PHE A 186 3.48 2.49 -7.60
C PHE A 186 2.12 2.42 -6.92
N HIS A 187 2.09 2.82 -5.64
CA HIS A 187 0.89 2.92 -4.83
C HIS A 187 0.51 4.38 -4.57
N ASP A 188 -0.77 4.62 -4.32
CA ASP A 188 -1.25 5.93 -3.89
C ASP A 188 -2.48 5.80 -3.00
N TYR A 189 -2.36 6.31 -1.79
CA TYR A 189 -3.44 6.44 -0.82
C TYR A 189 -3.64 7.91 -0.39
N SER A 190 -3.33 8.85 -1.27
CA SER A 190 -3.45 10.27 -0.99
C SER A 190 -4.90 10.69 -0.77
N ALA A 191 -5.17 11.38 0.33
CA ALA A 191 -6.52 11.80 0.71
C ALA A 191 -7.13 12.89 -0.19
N THR A 192 -6.33 13.56 -1.03
CA THR A 192 -6.82 14.64 -1.88
C THR A 192 -6.42 14.44 -3.33
N LYS A 193 -7.29 14.86 -4.25
CA LYS A 193 -7.02 14.79 -5.70
C LYS A 193 -5.71 15.50 -6.07
N ALA A 194 -5.41 16.64 -5.44
CA ALA A 194 -4.19 17.38 -5.73
C ALA A 194 -2.92 16.60 -5.37
N LYS A 195 -2.89 15.94 -4.21
CA LYS A 195 -1.76 15.07 -3.80
C LYS A 195 -1.66 13.85 -4.72
N CYS A 196 -2.79 13.19 -5.01
CA CYS A 196 -2.88 12.07 -5.93
C CYS A 196 -2.31 12.46 -7.30
N MET A 197 -2.80 13.54 -7.90
CA MET A 197 -2.30 14.08 -9.19
C MET A 197 -0.79 14.35 -9.18
N LYS A 198 -0.24 14.87 -8.08
CA LYS A 198 1.20 15.10 -7.95
C LYS A 198 2.01 13.81 -7.98
N ASN A 199 1.58 12.79 -7.23
CA ASN A 199 2.25 11.49 -7.18
C ASN A 199 2.23 10.80 -8.55
N TYR A 200 1.07 10.79 -9.21
CA TYR A 200 0.91 10.23 -10.56
C TYR A 200 1.70 11.00 -11.63
N ALA A 201 1.73 12.33 -11.56
CA ALA A 201 2.54 13.14 -12.47
C ALA A 201 4.04 12.83 -12.34
N THR A 202 4.50 12.53 -11.13
CA THR A 202 5.89 12.10 -10.90
C THR A 202 6.17 10.75 -11.56
N ALA A 203 5.28 9.77 -11.38
CA ALA A 203 5.41 8.45 -12.01
C ALA A 203 5.34 8.54 -13.56
N ASP A 204 4.43 9.35 -14.09
CA ASP A 204 4.30 9.61 -15.54
C ASP A 204 5.56 10.27 -16.12
N ALA A 205 6.15 11.22 -15.41
CA ALA A 205 7.40 11.87 -15.83
C ALA A 205 8.55 10.86 -15.88
N LEU A 206 8.65 9.96 -14.92
CA LEU A 206 9.65 8.89 -14.91
C LEU A 206 9.38 7.87 -16.04
N SER A 207 8.13 7.49 -16.27
CA SER A 207 7.73 6.65 -17.40
C SER A 207 8.22 7.25 -18.74
N LYS A 208 7.99 8.52 -18.95
CA LYS A 208 8.46 9.24 -20.15
C LYS A 208 9.98 9.35 -20.23
N LYS A 209 10.65 9.60 -19.10
CA LYS A 209 12.12 9.71 -19.01
C LYS A 209 12.81 8.42 -19.43
N TYR A 210 12.30 7.27 -18.95
CA TYR A 210 12.90 5.97 -19.18
C TYR A 210 12.28 5.20 -20.37
N GLY A 211 11.18 5.68 -20.93
CA GLY A 211 10.48 5.02 -22.05
C GLY A 211 9.84 3.68 -21.65
N LYS A 212 9.49 3.52 -20.36
CA LYS A 212 8.87 2.30 -19.82
C LYS A 212 7.42 2.58 -19.41
N PRO A 213 6.48 1.62 -19.60
CA PRO A 213 5.09 1.78 -19.19
C PRO A 213 5.00 1.88 -17.66
N VAL A 214 3.96 2.57 -17.18
CA VAL A 214 3.67 2.69 -15.75
C VAL A 214 2.22 2.32 -15.45
N ILE A 215 2.03 1.60 -14.35
CA ILE A 215 0.71 1.20 -13.83
C ILE A 215 0.60 1.59 -12.35
N GLN A 216 -0.61 1.72 -11.89
CA GLN A 216 -0.91 1.90 -10.48
C GLN A 216 -1.39 0.56 -9.90
N THR A 217 -0.69 0.02 -8.89
CA THR A 217 -0.91 -1.35 -8.41
C THR A 217 -1.60 -1.47 -7.07
N GLU A 218 -1.80 -0.34 -6.36
CA GLU A 218 -2.50 -0.34 -5.09
C GLU A 218 -3.05 1.05 -4.75
N THR A 219 -4.38 1.18 -4.73
CA THR A 219 -5.09 2.41 -4.36
C THR A 219 -6.49 2.11 -3.84
N GLY A 220 -7.09 3.09 -3.17
CA GLY A 220 -8.43 3.00 -2.61
C GLY A 220 -8.42 2.58 -1.15
N CYS A 221 -8.65 3.55 -0.26
CA CYS A 221 -8.77 3.33 1.18
C CYS A 221 -9.74 4.34 1.78
N LEU A 222 -10.89 3.86 2.23
CA LEU A 222 -11.92 4.72 2.78
C LEU A 222 -11.46 5.39 4.08
N ALA A 223 -10.77 4.66 4.96
CA ALA A 223 -10.26 5.19 6.22
C ALA A 223 -9.19 6.28 6.04
N ARG A 224 -8.44 6.26 4.92
CA ARG A 224 -7.47 7.30 4.56
C ARG A 224 -8.07 8.43 3.73
N CYS A 225 -9.40 8.47 3.58
CA CYS A 225 -10.09 9.42 2.73
C CYS A 225 -9.57 9.40 1.26
N ASN A 226 -9.13 8.25 0.78
CA ASN A 226 -8.72 8.02 -0.60
C ASN A 226 -9.84 7.25 -1.32
N PRO A 227 -10.86 7.94 -1.87
CA PRO A 227 -11.99 7.27 -2.49
C PRO A 227 -11.60 6.67 -3.83
N TYR A 228 -12.10 5.47 -4.11
CA TYR A 228 -11.81 4.71 -5.34
C TYR A 228 -12.15 5.50 -6.61
N ASP A 229 -13.28 6.21 -6.63
CA ASP A 229 -13.71 6.96 -7.80
C ASP A 229 -12.78 8.14 -8.13
N MET A 230 -12.17 8.75 -7.12
CA MET A 230 -11.14 9.78 -7.31
C MET A 230 -9.84 9.19 -7.87
N ALA A 231 -9.39 8.08 -7.32
CA ALA A 231 -8.19 7.40 -7.78
C ALA A 231 -8.33 6.93 -9.24
N LEU A 232 -9.48 6.35 -9.60
CA LEU A 232 -9.80 5.94 -10.96
C LEU A 232 -9.86 7.12 -11.94
N GLU A 233 -10.40 8.27 -11.52
CA GLU A 233 -10.38 9.50 -12.31
C GLU A 233 -8.94 9.94 -12.63
N VAL A 234 -8.04 9.86 -11.65
CA VAL A 234 -6.63 10.21 -11.82
C VAL A 234 -5.90 9.19 -12.70
N CYS A 235 -6.14 7.88 -12.52
CA CYS A 235 -5.62 6.85 -13.44
C CYS A 235 -6.03 7.12 -14.88
N ASN A 236 -7.30 7.46 -15.12
CA ASN A 236 -7.79 7.80 -16.45
C ASN A 236 -7.14 9.06 -17.01
N HIS A 237 -6.91 10.08 -16.18
CA HIS A 237 -6.25 11.31 -16.60
C HIS A 237 -4.83 11.07 -17.17
N PHE A 238 -4.08 10.14 -16.56
CA PHE A 238 -2.74 9.76 -16.99
C PHE A 238 -2.70 8.56 -17.95
N ASN A 239 -3.87 8.02 -18.33
CA ASN A 239 -3.98 6.82 -19.14
C ASN A 239 -3.22 5.62 -18.56
N MET A 240 -3.28 5.43 -17.25
CA MET A 240 -2.62 4.34 -16.53
C MET A 240 -3.58 3.18 -16.29
N GLY A 241 -3.09 1.95 -16.47
CA GLY A 241 -3.73 0.77 -15.93
C GLY A 241 -3.68 0.80 -14.39
N TRP A 242 -4.62 0.12 -13.74
CA TRP A 242 -4.79 0.22 -12.30
C TRP A 242 -5.20 -1.10 -11.65
N MET A 243 -4.85 -1.24 -10.37
CA MET A 243 -5.34 -2.28 -9.46
C MET A 243 -5.82 -1.66 -8.17
N LEU A 244 -7.06 -1.92 -7.80
CA LEU A 244 -7.65 -1.42 -6.56
C LEU A 244 -7.34 -2.34 -5.39
N PHE A 245 -7.19 -1.79 -4.24
CA PHE A 245 -7.05 -2.52 -2.98
C PHE A 245 -8.38 -2.44 -2.23
N GLU A 246 -9.24 -3.49 -2.22
CA GLU A 246 -9.11 -4.82 -2.81
C GLU A 246 -10.47 -5.32 -3.35
N LEU A 247 -10.54 -6.55 -3.87
CA LEU A 247 -11.80 -7.06 -4.44
C LEU A 247 -12.89 -7.22 -3.38
N MET A 248 -12.60 -7.93 -2.30
CA MET A 248 -13.60 -8.33 -1.31
C MET A 248 -13.45 -7.56 0.00
N ILE A 249 -14.57 -7.26 0.61
CA ILE A 249 -14.63 -6.77 1.99
C ILE A 249 -14.55 -7.99 2.91
N HIS A 250 -13.61 -7.97 3.84
CA HIS A 250 -13.45 -9.01 4.85
C HIS A 250 -13.12 -8.42 6.22
N ASP A 251 -13.17 -9.22 7.28
CA ASP A 251 -13.11 -8.79 8.69
C ASP A 251 -11.96 -7.87 9.08
N ARG A 252 -10.82 -7.96 8.37
CA ARG A 252 -9.66 -7.09 8.63
C ARG A 252 -9.76 -5.71 8.01
N CYS A 253 -10.58 -5.56 6.96
CA CYS A 253 -10.61 -4.39 6.10
C CYS A 253 -12.04 -3.88 5.85
N ASP A 254 -13.02 -4.31 6.63
CA ASP A 254 -14.43 -3.96 6.46
C ASP A 254 -14.69 -2.45 6.45
N THR A 255 -13.91 -1.67 7.19
CA THR A 255 -13.98 -0.21 7.26
C THR A 255 -13.04 0.50 6.29
N GLU A 256 -12.04 -0.18 5.76
CA GLU A 256 -10.92 0.45 5.04
C GLU A 256 -10.97 0.17 3.54
N HIS A 257 -11.11 -1.10 3.14
CA HIS A 257 -10.94 -1.55 1.77
C HIS A 257 -12.07 -2.44 1.29
N GLY A 258 -12.04 -2.80 0.02
CA GLY A 258 -12.93 -3.75 -0.62
C GLY A 258 -14.07 -3.11 -1.41
N ILE A 259 -14.36 -3.72 -2.55
CA ILE A 259 -15.37 -3.27 -3.51
C ILE A 259 -16.68 -3.99 -3.29
N PHE A 260 -16.61 -5.31 -3.01
CA PHE A 260 -17.78 -6.17 -2.86
C PHE A 260 -17.88 -6.78 -1.48
N TYR A 261 -19.09 -6.83 -0.94
CA TYR A 261 -19.42 -7.65 0.21
C TYR A 261 -19.38 -9.16 -0.16
N PRO A 262 -19.30 -10.08 0.83
CA PRO A 262 -19.21 -11.52 0.56
C PRO A 262 -20.34 -12.09 -0.30
N ASP A 263 -21.52 -11.48 -0.28
CA ASP A 263 -22.67 -11.84 -1.11
C ASP A 263 -22.63 -11.23 -2.53
N GLY A 264 -21.59 -10.46 -2.85
CA GLY A 264 -21.43 -9.75 -4.12
C GLY A 264 -22.18 -8.42 -4.21
N THR A 265 -22.70 -7.91 -3.11
CA THR A 265 -23.26 -6.55 -3.04
C THR A 265 -22.14 -5.53 -3.16
N VAL A 266 -22.36 -4.47 -3.94
CA VAL A 266 -21.40 -3.38 -4.13
C VAL A 266 -21.40 -2.46 -2.91
N ARG A 267 -20.22 -2.11 -2.40
CA ARG A 267 -20.08 -1.16 -1.29
C ARG A 267 -20.45 0.27 -1.70
N ASP A 268 -19.87 0.76 -2.78
CA ASP A 268 -20.06 2.14 -3.25
C ASP A 268 -20.36 2.19 -4.74
N PRO A 269 -21.60 2.57 -5.15
CA PRO A 269 -21.96 2.70 -6.55
C PRO A 269 -21.10 3.69 -7.34
N ALA A 270 -20.53 4.71 -6.69
CA ALA A 270 -19.66 5.67 -7.37
C ALA A 270 -18.34 5.05 -7.84
N THR A 271 -17.82 4.06 -7.09
CA THR A 271 -16.69 3.25 -7.52
C THR A 271 -16.99 2.51 -8.82
N ILE A 272 -18.18 1.89 -8.91
CA ILE A 272 -18.60 1.19 -10.11
C ILE A 272 -18.78 2.16 -11.29
N ALA A 273 -19.43 3.30 -11.05
CA ALA A 273 -19.60 4.33 -12.09
C ALA A 273 -18.22 4.80 -12.64
N ALA A 274 -17.24 4.99 -11.75
CA ALA A 274 -15.90 5.39 -12.14
C ALA A 274 -15.14 4.32 -12.96
N MET A 275 -15.35 3.02 -12.68
CA MET A 275 -14.81 1.94 -13.50
C MET A 275 -15.31 1.98 -14.95
N PHE A 276 -16.51 2.55 -15.17
CA PHE A 276 -17.10 2.80 -16.49
C PHE A 276 -16.86 4.22 -17.02
N GLY A 277 -15.95 4.99 -16.40
CA GLY A 277 -15.59 6.33 -16.86
C GLY A 277 -16.53 7.46 -16.43
N CYS A 278 -17.46 7.20 -15.50
CA CYS A 278 -18.38 8.19 -14.97
C CYS A 278 -17.85 8.73 -13.64
N TYR A 279 -17.19 9.87 -13.65
CA TYR A 279 -16.55 10.46 -12.47
C TYR A 279 -17.43 11.53 -11.81
N ARG A 280 -17.34 11.64 -10.47
CA ARG A 280 -17.92 12.77 -9.74
C ARG A 280 -17.23 14.05 -10.17
N ASN A 281 -18.00 15.09 -10.45
CA ASN A 281 -17.42 16.40 -10.75
C ASN A 281 -16.78 16.97 -9.47
N ARG A 282 -15.45 17.02 -9.45
CA ARG A 282 -14.61 17.65 -8.40
C ARG A 282 -13.92 18.90 -8.91
N GLY A 283 -14.45 19.49 -9.98
CA GLY A 283 -13.91 20.72 -10.54
C GLY A 283 -14.15 21.94 -9.66
N ASP A 284 -13.36 22.99 -9.87
CA ASP A 284 -13.44 24.25 -9.14
C ASP A 284 -14.81 24.93 -9.25
N SER A 285 -15.58 24.58 -10.27
CA SER A 285 -16.95 25.11 -10.49
C SER A 285 -17.97 24.70 -9.41
N ILE A 286 -17.67 23.67 -8.61
CA ILE A 286 -18.50 23.24 -7.48
C ILE A 286 -18.06 23.86 -6.15
N ILE A 287 -16.87 24.40 -6.10
CA ILE A 287 -16.42 25.17 -4.94
C ILE A 287 -17.22 26.47 -4.96
N VAL A 288 -18.27 26.52 -4.14
CA VAL A 288 -18.97 27.78 -3.89
C VAL A 288 -17.90 28.76 -3.43
N PRO A 289 -17.70 29.89 -4.14
CA PRO A 289 -16.73 30.90 -3.72
C PRO A 289 -17.14 31.34 -2.33
N LEU A 290 -16.36 30.98 -1.32
CA LEU A 290 -16.58 31.53 0.01
C LEU A 290 -16.29 33.03 -0.09
N PRO A 291 -17.15 33.89 0.47
CA PRO A 291 -17.03 35.34 0.36
C PRO A 291 -15.70 35.89 0.87
N ASN A 292 -14.97 35.09 1.62
CA ASN A 292 -13.62 35.38 2.10
C ASN A 292 -12.79 34.10 2.10
N ARG A 293 -12.21 33.77 0.94
CA ARG A 293 -11.39 32.55 0.74
C ARG A 293 -10.18 32.52 1.67
N GLU A 294 -9.55 33.65 1.90
CA GLU A 294 -8.39 33.79 2.78
C GLU A 294 -8.79 33.60 4.24
N GLY A 295 -9.90 34.21 4.67
CA GLY A 295 -10.44 34.01 6.00
C GLY A 295 -10.93 32.58 6.26
N ALA A 296 -11.51 31.91 5.25
CA ALA A 296 -11.92 30.51 5.35
C ALA A 296 -10.72 29.57 5.48
N ALA A 297 -9.67 29.77 4.69
CA ALA A 297 -8.42 29.01 4.78
C ALA A 297 -7.77 29.17 6.17
N ASN A 298 -7.69 30.42 6.65
CA ASN A 298 -7.17 30.71 7.99
C ASN A 298 -8.01 30.07 9.08
N ASN A 299 -9.34 30.04 8.94
CA ASN A 299 -10.24 29.38 9.90
C ASN A 299 -10.02 27.87 9.92
N CYS A 300 -9.81 27.23 8.76
CA CYS A 300 -9.46 25.82 8.68
C CYS A 300 -8.13 25.50 9.36
N VAL A 301 -7.09 26.29 9.10
CA VAL A 301 -5.77 26.15 9.76
C VAL A 301 -5.90 26.34 11.26
N ASN A 302 -6.64 27.35 11.71
CA ASN A 302 -6.87 27.57 13.14
C ASN A 302 -7.67 26.43 13.80
N ALA A 303 -8.64 25.85 13.10
CA ALA A 303 -9.39 24.69 13.60
C ALA A 303 -8.47 23.46 13.74
N ILE A 304 -7.58 23.22 12.78
CA ILE A 304 -6.59 22.15 12.86
C ILE A 304 -5.62 22.38 14.02
N LYS A 305 -5.09 23.60 14.16
CA LYS A 305 -4.20 23.96 15.28
C LYS A 305 -4.88 23.78 16.63
N LYS A 306 -6.15 24.16 16.74
CA LYS A 306 -6.93 23.97 17.96
C LYS A 306 -7.10 22.48 18.27
N ALA A 307 -7.49 21.66 17.29
CA ALA A 307 -7.63 20.22 17.49
C ALA A 307 -6.30 19.58 17.92
N LEU A 308 -5.18 19.94 17.29
CA LEU A 308 -3.85 19.46 17.66
C LEU A 308 -3.49 19.86 19.10
N SER A 309 -3.81 21.09 19.52
CA SER A 309 -3.58 21.56 20.88
C SER A 309 -4.40 20.79 21.92
N GLU A 310 -5.68 20.55 21.64
CA GLU A 310 -6.57 19.76 22.51
C GLU A 310 -6.05 18.32 22.68
N TYR A 311 -5.61 17.67 21.61
CA TYR A 311 -5.00 16.33 21.69
C TYR A 311 -3.67 16.33 22.44
N THR A 312 -2.88 17.38 22.29
CA THR A 312 -1.62 17.54 23.04
C THR A 312 -1.90 17.65 24.54
N GLU A 313 -2.90 18.45 24.95
CA GLU A 313 -3.31 18.58 26.33
C GLU A 313 -3.82 17.26 26.91
N ASP A 314 -4.62 16.50 26.14
CA ASP A 314 -5.10 15.19 26.52
C ASP A 314 -3.96 14.21 26.82
N CYS A 315 -2.92 14.19 26.00
CA CYS A 315 -1.75 13.36 26.23
C CYS A 315 -0.89 13.83 27.43
N PHE A 316 -0.96 15.12 27.77
CA PHE A 316 -0.17 15.72 28.86
C PHE A 316 -0.84 15.69 30.23
N ASP A 317 -2.03 15.17 30.36
CA ASP A 317 -2.69 15.12 31.68
C ASP A 317 -2.06 14.05 32.57
N TYR A 318 -1.03 14.45 33.31
CA TYR A 318 -0.31 13.60 34.27
C TYR A 318 -1.16 13.07 35.42
N ARG A 319 -2.35 13.64 35.65
CA ARG A 319 -3.28 13.19 36.69
C ARG A 319 -4.03 11.94 36.29
N ARG A 320 -4.00 11.58 34.98
CA ARG A 320 -4.57 10.34 34.51
C ARG A 320 -3.77 9.17 35.08
N SER A 321 -4.41 8.49 36.03
CA SER A 321 -3.90 7.24 36.62
C SER A 321 -4.55 6.02 36.04
N ASN A 322 -5.62 6.17 35.25
CA ASN A 322 -6.31 5.11 34.57
C ASN A 322 -5.56 4.80 33.28
N VAL A 323 -5.07 3.57 33.16
CA VAL A 323 -4.32 3.07 32.02
C VAL A 323 -5.14 3.16 30.73
N ASP A 324 -6.43 2.80 30.77
CA ASP A 324 -7.30 2.82 29.60
C ASP A 324 -7.54 4.23 29.08
N ASP A 325 -7.77 5.19 29.98
CA ASP A 325 -7.95 6.59 29.60
C ASP A 325 -6.68 7.16 28.93
N LEU A 326 -5.51 6.80 29.46
CA LEU A 326 -4.24 7.25 28.90
C LEU A 326 -3.93 6.58 27.54
N LEU A 327 -4.22 5.29 27.41
CA LEU A 327 -4.08 4.59 26.13
C LEU A 327 -5.06 5.14 25.09
N ASN A 328 -6.29 5.46 25.47
CA ASN A 328 -7.27 6.09 24.58
C ASN A 328 -6.80 7.49 24.10
N ALA A 329 -6.20 8.29 24.99
CA ALA A 329 -5.62 9.57 24.60
C ALA A 329 -4.43 9.39 23.64
N CYS A 330 -3.55 8.42 23.89
CA CYS A 330 -2.45 8.07 22.98
C CYS A 330 -2.95 7.63 21.61
N GLU A 331 -4.00 6.82 21.57
CA GLU A 331 -4.60 6.34 20.31
C GLU A 331 -5.19 7.49 19.51
N LYS A 332 -5.94 8.39 20.13
CA LYS A 332 -6.46 9.59 19.46
C LYS A 332 -5.34 10.44 18.86
N ALA A 333 -4.24 10.61 19.61
CA ALA A 333 -3.08 11.35 19.14
C ALA A 333 -2.38 10.65 17.95
N ALA A 334 -2.21 9.33 18.00
CA ALA A 334 -1.64 8.55 16.92
C ALA A 334 -2.52 8.59 15.65
N ASN A 335 -3.84 8.45 15.81
CA ASN A 335 -4.80 8.55 14.70
C ASN A 335 -4.79 9.95 14.07
N LEU A 336 -4.61 11.01 14.86
CA LEU A 336 -4.48 12.36 14.32
C LEU A 336 -3.23 12.53 13.47
N LEU A 337 -2.10 11.94 13.88
CA LEU A 337 -0.88 11.91 13.05
C LEU A 337 -1.11 11.17 11.72
N GLU A 338 -1.84 10.08 11.74
CA GLU A 338 -2.22 9.35 10.53
C GLU A 338 -3.12 10.20 9.61
N CYS A 339 -4.13 10.85 10.16
CA CYS A 339 -5.00 11.78 9.43
C CYS A 339 -4.24 12.97 8.81
N CYS A 340 -3.12 13.38 9.43
CA CYS A 340 -2.23 14.42 8.90
C CYS A 340 -1.23 13.89 7.85
N ASP A 341 -1.39 12.67 7.37
CA ASP A 341 -0.50 12.01 6.40
C ASP A 341 0.93 11.78 6.96
N MET A 342 1.03 11.65 8.28
CA MET A 342 2.29 11.42 9.01
C MET A 342 2.40 9.96 9.50
N ILE A 343 2.07 9.03 8.62
CA ILE A 343 2.04 7.58 8.90
C ILE A 343 3.34 7.07 9.56
N PRO A 344 4.55 7.45 9.12
CA PRO A 344 5.79 7.03 9.77
C PRO A 344 5.89 7.44 11.25
N MET A 345 5.21 8.52 11.64
CA MET A 345 5.16 9.00 13.03
C MET A 345 4.03 8.35 13.83
N ALA A 346 2.96 7.89 13.17
CA ALA A 346 1.81 7.26 13.80
C ALA A 346 2.02 5.77 14.08
N TYR A 347 2.69 5.05 13.18
CA TYR A 347 2.82 3.59 13.23
C TYR A 347 3.51 3.06 14.49
N PRO A 348 4.70 3.55 14.91
CA PRO A 348 5.37 3.04 16.10
C PRO A 348 4.56 3.25 17.41
N PRO A 349 3.91 4.41 17.64
CA PRO A 349 3.00 4.58 18.77
C PRO A 349 1.83 3.61 18.75
N THR A 350 1.19 3.42 17.59
CA THR A 350 0.05 2.50 17.44
C THR A 350 0.43 1.06 17.78
N ALA A 351 1.59 0.60 17.31
CA ALA A 351 2.09 -0.73 17.65
C ALA A 351 2.34 -0.89 19.16
N LYS A 352 2.91 0.14 19.84
CA LYS A 352 3.09 0.14 21.30
C LYS A 352 1.75 0.12 22.04
N ILE A 353 0.78 0.93 21.61
CA ILE A 353 -0.57 0.97 22.21
C ILE A 353 -1.23 -0.39 22.14
N ASN A 354 -1.22 -1.04 20.97
CA ASN A 354 -1.81 -2.37 20.78
C ASN A 354 -1.12 -3.43 21.66
N ARG A 355 0.21 -3.35 21.77
CA ARG A 355 0.96 -4.22 22.67
C ARG A 355 0.55 -4.03 24.15
N TYR A 356 0.44 -2.78 24.63
CA TYR A 356 0.06 -2.49 26.01
C TYR A 356 -1.38 -2.92 26.30
N ARG A 357 -2.31 -2.75 25.36
CA ARG A 357 -3.70 -3.22 25.50
C ARG A 357 -3.82 -4.74 25.61
N ALA A 358 -2.88 -5.49 25.04
CA ALA A 358 -2.85 -6.93 25.11
C ALA A 358 -2.23 -7.49 26.41
N MET A 359 -1.66 -6.63 27.26
CA MET A 359 -1.05 -7.02 28.53
C MET A 359 -2.09 -7.05 29.66
N GLU A 360 -2.01 -8.07 30.53
CA GLU A 360 -2.83 -8.15 31.73
C GLU A 360 -2.54 -7.00 32.73
N ASN A 361 -1.28 -6.58 32.82
CA ASN A 361 -0.82 -5.48 33.66
C ASN A 361 0.04 -4.52 32.84
N PRO A 362 -0.56 -3.59 32.07
CA PRO A 362 0.19 -2.63 31.25
C PRO A 362 1.07 -1.69 32.10
N PRO A 363 2.31 -1.40 31.69
CA PRO A 363 3.25 -0.59 32.45
C PRO A 363 2.90 0.90 32.37
N LEU A 364 2.26 1.45 33.39
CA LEU A 364 1.77 2.82 33.42
C LEU A 364 2.86 3.87 33.12
N ASP A 365 4.06 3.67 33.63
CA ASP A 365 5.17 4.63 33.40
C ASP A 365 5.63 4.64 31.95
N GLU A 366 5.69 3.48 31.27
CA GLU A 366 6.01 3.43 29.86
C GLU A 366 4.91 4.06 28.98
N ILE A 367 3.65 3.90 29.37
CA ILE A 367 2.51 4.52 28.71
C ILE A 367 2.55 6.06 28.87
N ARG A 368 2.96 6.56 30.05
CA ARG A 368 3.18 7.99 30.28
C ARG A 368 4.30 8.55 29.40
N VAL A 369 5.40 7.81 29.24
CA VAL A 369 6.48 8.18 28.31
C VAL A 369 5.96 8.23 26.86
N LEU A 370 5.17 7.25 26.45
CA LEU A 370 4.54 7.25 25.12
C LEU A 370 3.63 8.48 24.91
N ALA A 371 2.79 8.80 25.91
CA ALA A 371 1.94 9.98 25.85
C ALA A 371 2.75 11.28 25.74
N PHE A 372 3.85 11.38 26.50
CA PHE A 372 4.75 12.51 26.41
C PHE A 372 5.40 12.66 25.03
N GLU A 373 5.91 11.57 24.44
CA GLU A 373 6.49 11.56 23.10
C GLU A 373 5.47 12.00 22.05
N LEU A 374 4.24 11.50 22.11
CA LEU A 374 3.14 11.91 21.23
C LEU A 374 2.79 13.38 21.37
N ALA A 375 2.67 13.87 22.60
CA ALA A 375 2.38 15.28 22.89
C ALA A 375 3.49 16.19 22.33
N LYS A 376 4.76 15.80 22.49
CA LYS A 376 5.89 16.53 21.92
C LYS A 376 5.81 16.59 20.40
N THR A 377 5.54 15.45 19.73
CA THR A 377 5.39 15.38 18.29
C THR A 377 4.26 16.26 17.78
N LEU A 378 3.08 16.21 18.41
CA LEU A 378 1.94 17.05 18.04
C LEU A 378 2.25 18.54 18.20
N LYS A 379 2.96 18.91 19.27
CA LYS A 379 3.36 20.30 19.52
C LYS A 379 4.33 20.82 18.45
N GLU A 380 5.28 20.00 18.02
CA GLU A 380 6.19 20.33 16.91
C GLU A 380 5.42 20.55 15.60
N ILE A 381 4.44 19.69 15.29
CA ILE A 381 3.57 19.84 14.12
C ILE A 381 2.75 21.14 14.18
N CYS A 382 2.17 21.49 15.34
CA CYS A 382 1.45 22.74 15.53
C CYS A 382 2.28 23.99 15.25
N GLN A 383 3.61 23.90 15.39
CA GLN A 383 4.52 25.01 15.10
C GLN A 383 4.83 25.17 13.60
N ILE A 384 4.67 24.09 12.83
CA ILE A 384 4.93 24.08 11.39
C ILE A 384 3.71 24.50 10.60
N LEU A 385 2.50 24.20 11.08
CA LEU A 385 1.22 24.63 10.49
C LEU A 385 0.93 26.10 10.79
#